data_b560a70c6fd611cc40ce3630ac17434a
#
_entry.id   b560a70c6fd611cc40ce3630ac17434a
#
_cell.length_a   1.000
_cell.length_b   1.000
_cell.length_c   1.000
_cell.angle_alpha   90.00
_cell.angle_beta   90.00
_cell.angle_gamma   90.00
#
_symmetry.space_group_name_H-M   'P 1'
#
loop_
_entity.id
_entity.type
_entity.pdbx_description
1 polymer ?
#
loop_
_entity_poly.entity_id
_entity_poly.type
_entity_poly.pdbx_seq_one_letter_code
_entity_poly.pdbx_strand_id
1 'polypeptide(L)'
;RVLFRSGEYLLDGVSIRKQSDRRLARLRNEKIGFVLQDFALIEDQSVLFNVSLPLILGREKYGNIKPKALRVLEKVGLADQRNKKANQLSGGQQQRVAIARAMINEPSLILADEPTGALDSKTGAEIIELLGRQNASGTTVIIITHDRTVSESCGRVVRIADGVLE
;
A
#
# COMPACT_ATOMS: atom_id res chain seq x y z
N ARG A 1 -0.86 20.25 3.94
CA ARG A 1 -1.59 20.13 5.21
C ARG A 1 -3.06 20.37 4.90
N VAL A 2 -3.86 19.31 4.85
CA VAL A 2 -5.33 19.45 4.67
C VAL A 2 -5.87 19.98 5.98
N LEU A 3 -6.40 21.20 5.96
CA LEU A 3 -7.05 21.82 7.11
C LEU A 3 -8.52 21.36 7.10
N PHE A 4 -8.84 20.33 7.86
CA PHE A 4 -10.23 20.01 8.17
C PHE A 4 -10.80 21.14 9.04
N ARG A 5 -11.84 21.81 8.55
CA ARG A 5 -12.51 22.88 9.30
C ARG A 5 -13.39 22.31 10.41
N SER A 6 -13.92 21.10 10.23
CA SER A 6 -14.79 20.41 11.20
C SER A 6 -14.74 18.90 10.98
N GLY A 7 -15.30 18.14 11.91
CA GLY A 7 -15.37 16.68 11.85
C GLY A 7 -14.30 15.98 12.67
N GLU A 8 -14.44 14.66 12.78
CA GLU A 8 -13.52 13.77 13.47
C GLU A 8 -13.13 12.61 12.53
N TYR A 9 -11.85 12.25 12.56
CA TYR A 9 -11.35 11.08 11.87
C TYR A 9 -10.83 10.07 12.89
N LEU A 10 -11.42 8.87 12.87
CA LEU A 10 -11.03 7.74 13.71
C LEU A 10 -10.35 6.68 12.85
N LEU A 11 -9.17 6.24 13.23
CA LEU A 11 -8.48 5.07 12.66
C LEU A 11 -8.40 3.99 13.74
N ASP A 12 -9.04 2.85 13.51
CA ASP A 12 -9.20 1.79 14.51
C ASP A 12 -9.69 2.34 15.88
N GLY A 13 -10.69 3.24 15.85
CA GLY A 13 -11.24 3.89 17.05
C GLY A 13 -10.35 4.98 17.68
N VAL A 14 -9.17 5.24 17.12
CA VAL A 14 -8.24 6.27 17.63
C VAL A 14 -8.46 7.58 16.89
N SER A 15 -8.80 8.66 17.62
CA SER A 15 -8.92 9.99 17.05
C SER A 15 -7.58 10.53 16.59
N ILE A 16 -7.44 10.77 15.29
CA ILE A 16 -6.20 11.26 14.67
C ILE A 16 -5.93 12.72 15.04
N ARG A 17 -6.98 13.54 15.20
CA ARG A 17 -6.86 14.98 15.45
C ARG A 17 -6.13 15.30 16.76
N LYS A 18 -6.23 14.43 17.76
CA LYS A 18 -5.70 14.64 19.13
C LYS A 18 -4.29 14.04 19.32
N GLN A 19 -3.66 13.53 18.25
CA GLN A 19 -2.37 12.86 18.37
C GLN A 19 -1.20 13.79 18.10
N SER A 20 -0.06 13.55 18.78
CA SER A 20 1.20 14.20 18.47
C SER A 20 1.76 13.73 17.13
N ASP A 21 2.61 14.52 16.47
CA ASP A 21 3.24 14.16 15.20
C ASP A 21 4.00 12.83 15.27
N ARG A 22 4.69 12.55 16.37
CA ARG A 22 5.37 11.27 16.61
C ARG A 22 4.39 10.11 16.65
N ARG A 23 3.24 10.27 17.30
CA ARG A 23 2.21 9.24 17.36
C ARG A 23 1.54 9.05 16.00
N LEU A 24 1.29 10.13 15.27
CA LEU A 24 0.76 10.07 13.90
C LEU A 24 1.71 9.34 12.94
N ALA A 25 3.03 9.62 13.03
CA ALA A 25 4.03 8.92 12.22
C ALA A 25 4.03 7.41 12.50
N ARG A 26 3.92 7.03 13.77
CA ARG A 26 3.82 5.63 14.17
C ARG A 26 2.53 4.98 13.68
N LEU A 27 1.37 5.62 13.85
CA LEU A 27 0.09 5.12 13.37
C LEU A 27 0.10 4.92 11.84
N ARG A 28 0.65 5.89 11.07
CA ARG A 28 0.80 5.74 9.63
C ARG A 28 1.64 4.52 9.26
N ASN A 29 2.76 4.32 9.95
CA ASN A 29 3.65 3.19 9.68
C ASN A 29 2.99 1.85 10.03
N GLU A 30 2.28 1.76 11.16
CA GLU A 30 1.70 0.51 11.66
C GLU A 30 0.36 0.16 11.00
N LYS A 31 -0.46 1.17 10.66
CA LYS A 31 -1.87 0.99 10.32
C LYS A 31 -2.24 1.29 8.88
N ILE A 32 -1.38 1.97 8.14
CA ILE A 32 -1.67 2.40 6.78
C ILE A 32 -0.57 1.93 5.83
N GLY A 33 -0.94 1.13 4.83
CA GLY A 33 -0.11 0.81 3.68
C GLY A 33 -0.39 1.79 2.54
N PHE A 34 0.65 2.29 1.87
CA PHE A 34 0.51 3.16 0.70
C PHE A 34 1.01 2.46 -0.56
N VAL A 35 0.19 2.49 -1.60
CA VAL A 35 0.52 2.05 -2.96
C VAL A 35 0.34 3.25 -3.87
N LEU A 36 1.42 3.73 -4.50
CA LEU A 36 1.43 4.93 -5.32
C LEU A 36 1.59 4.57 -6.79
N GLN A 37 1.15 5.43 -7.68
CA GLN A 37 1.20 5.26 -9.13
C GLN A 37 2.63 5.11 -9.66
N ASP A 38 3.58 5.85 -9.11
CA ASP A 38 5.01 5.84 -9.47
C ASP A 38 5.84 4.80 -8.70
N PHE A 39 5.16 3.85 -8.03
CA PHE A 39 5.71 2.81 -7.17
C PHE A 39 6.49 3.33 -5.95
N ALA A 40 7.11 4.49 -6.02
CA ALA A 40 7.95 5.13 -4.99
C ALA A 40 8.96 4.15 -4.36
N LEU A 41 9.64 3.36 -5.19
CA LEU A 41 10.70 2.44 -4.78
C LEU A 41 12.05 3.15 -4.78
N ILE A 42 12.95 2.71 -3.91
CA ILE A 42 14.36 3.11 -3.97
C ILE A 42 15.01 2.23 -5.04
N GLU A 43 15.21 2.81 -6.23
CA GLU A 43 15.56 2.10 -7.46
C GLU A 43 16.86 1.29 -7.37
N ASP A 44 17.89 1.85 -6.72
CA ASP A 44 19.20 1.22 -6.56
C ASP A 44 19.29 0.21 -5.40
N GLN A 45 18.21 0.07 -4.63
CA GLN A 45 18.12 -0.88 -3.53
C GLN A 45 17.42 -2.16 -3.95
N SER A 46 17.73 -3.25 -3.22
CA SER A 46 17.11 -4.54 -3.48
C SER A 46 15.61 -4.55 -3.20
N VAL A 47 14.89 -5.47 -3.83
CA VAL A 47 13.49 -5.78 -3.56
C VAL A 47 13.28 -6.04 -2.06
N LEU A 48 14.14 -6.88 -1.48
CA LEU A 48 14.09 -7.19 -0.05
C LEU A 48 14.21 -5.95 0.83
N PHE A 49 15.12 -5.04 0.49
CA PHE A 49 15.30 -3.78 1.22
C PHE A 49 14.06 -2.89 1.12
N ASN A 50 13.53 -2.68 -0.11
CA ASN A 50 12.34 -1.86 -0.33
C ASN A 50 11.13 -2.36 0.48
N VAL A 51 10.89 -3.67 0.49
CA VAL A 51 9.80 -4.27 1.26
C VAL A 51 10.06 -4.15 2.77
N SER A 52 11.32 -4.24 3.21
CA SER A 52 11.68 -4.17 4.64
C SER A 52 11.60 -2.77 5.24
N LEU A 53 11.52 -1.73 4.40
CA LEU A 53 11.65 -0.33 4.83
C LEU A 53 10.69 0.08 5.95
N PRO A 54 9.37 -0.27 5.91
CA PRO A 54 8.46 0.08 6.99
C PRO A 54 8.83 -0.57 8.33
N LEU A 55 9.36 -1.80 8.32
CA LEU A 55 9.82 -2.49 9.53
C LEU A 55 11.05 -1.82 10.12
N ILE A 56 12.02 -1.41 9.27
CA ILE A 56 13.22 -0.70 9.67
C ILE A 56 12.85 0.63 10.32
N LEU A 57 11.98 1.41 9.67
CA LEU A 57 11.48 2.70 10.19
C LEU A 57 10.65 2.54 11.46
N GLY A 58 9.89 1.43 11.58
CA GLY A 58 9.12 1.04 12.76
C GLY A 58 9.97 0.51 13.91
N ARG A 59 11.30 0.37 13.71
CA ARG A 59 12.25 -0.21 14.69
C ARG A 59 11.90 -1.64 15.09
N GLU A 60 11.45 -2.45 14.13
CA GLU A 60 11.25 -3.89 14.34
C GLU A 60 12.58 -4.55 14.73
N LYS A 61 12.52 -5.62 15.52
CA LYS A 61 13.70 -6.41 15.87
C LYS A 61 14.37 -6.97 14.62
N TYR A 62 15.69 -6.76 14.49
CA TYR A 62 16.47 -7.13 13.29
C TYR A 62 16.22 -8.56 12.81
N GLY A 63 16.18 -9.53 13.74
CA GLY A 63 15.93 -10.93 13.41
C GLY A 63 14.57 -11.23 12.78
N ASN A 64 13.56 -10.34 12.95
CA ASN A 64 12.22 -10.52 12.41
C ASN A 64 12.06 -9.92 11.00
N ILE A 65 12.92 -8.96 10.61
CA ILE A 65 12.74 -8.18 9.38
C ILE A 65 12.77 -9.09 8.14
N LYS A 66 13.85 -9.83 7.97
CA LYS A 66 14.02 -10.69 6.79
C LYS A 66 12.94 -11.79 6.69
N PRO A 67 12.59 -12.54 7.75
CA PRO A 67 11.53 -13.53 7.69
C PRO A 67 10.15 -12.93 7.32
N LYS A 68 9.81 -11.76 7.88
CA LYS A 68 8.55 -11.06 7.55
C LYS A 68 8.54 -10.63 6.08
N ALA A 69 9.63 -10.03 5.61
CA ALA A 69 9.75 -9.56 4.22
C ALA A 69 9.66 -10.72 3.21
N LEU A 70 10.30 -11.85 3.48
CA LEU A 70 10.22 -13.02 2.60
C LEU A 70 8.80 -13.57 2.52
N ARG A 71 8.08 -13.69 3.63
CA ARG A 71 6.68 -14.14 3.63
C ARG A 71 5.77 -13.24 2.78
N VAL A 72 5.98 -11.93 2.83
CA VAL A 72 5.16 -11.01 2.01
C VAL A 72 5.57 -11.09 0.55
N LEU A 73 6.86 -11.25 0.23
CA LEU A 73 7.34 -11.46 -1.14
C LEU A 73 6.80 -12.75 -1.75
N GLU A 74 6.65 -13.82 -0.97
CA GLU A 74 5.97 -15.06 -1.41
C GLU A 74 4.51 -14.79 -1.79
N LYS A 75 3.77 -14.03 -0.98
CA LYS A 75 2.35 -13.67 -1.25
C LYS A 75 2.17 -12.92 -2.57
N VAL A 76 3.16 -12.12 -3.00
CA VAL A 76 3.12 -11.37 -4.26
C VAL A 76 3.86 -12.06 -5.42
N GLY A 77 4.42 -13.28 -5.19
CA GLY A 77 5.11 -14.07 -6.22
C GLY A 77 6.49 -13.53 -6.61
N LEU A 78 7.21 -12.86 -5.71
CA LEU A 78 8.50 -12.24 -5.97
C LEU A 78 9.64 -12.71 -5.04
N ALA A 79 9.48 -13.84 -4.34
CA ALA A 79 10.51 -14.37 -3.43
C ALA A 79 11.86 -14.58 -4.10
N ASP A 80 11.86 -15.07 -5.35
CA ASP A 80 13.08 -15.32 -6.14
C ASP A 80 13.76 -14.04 -6.63
N GLN A 81 13.03 -12.94 -6.67
CA GLN A 81 13.54 -11.63 -7.11
C GLN A 81 14.11 -10.79 -5.95
N ARG A 82 14.10 -11.29 -4.72
CA ARG A 82 14.44 -10.54 -3.49
C ARG A 82 15.77 -9.80 -3.51
N ASN A 83 16.77 -10.32 -4.24
CA ASN A 83 18.11 -9.75 -4.31
C ASN A 83 18.31 -8.79 -5.50
N LYS A 84 17.37 -8.75 -6.46
CA LYS A 84 17.44 -7.81 -7.58
C LYS A 84 17.20 -6.39 -7.09
N LYS A 85 17.82 -5.42 -7.76
CA LYS A 85 17.49 -4.00 -7.58
C LYS A 85 16.11 -3.70 -8.16
N ALA A 86 15.40 -2.72 -7.59
CA ALA A 86 14.07 -2.36 -8.06
C ALA A 86 14.06 -1.91 -9.53
N ASN A 87 15.10 -1.18 -9.99
CA ASN A 87 15.24 -0.76 -11.39
C ASN A 87 15.48 -1.91 -12.40
N GLN A 88 15.70 -3.13 -11.94
CA GLN A 88 15.85 -4.32 -12.79
C GLN A 88 14.53 -5.08 -13.00
N LEU A 89 13.45 -4.59 -12.44
CA LEU A 89 12.13 -5.19 -12.49
C LEU A 89 11.25 -4.55 -13.57
N SER A 90 10.30 -5.33 -14.14
CA SER A 90 9.22 -4.76 -14.94
C SER A 90 8.28 -3.90 -14.08
N GLY A 91 7.50 -2.99 -14.70
CA GLY A 91 6.55 -2.13 -14.00
C GLY A 91 5.57 -2.91 -13.12
N GLY A 92 5.01 -4.01 -13.63
CA GLY A 92 4.12 -4.87 -12.84
C GLY A 92 4.83 -5.55 -11.65
N GLN A 93 6.11 -5.92 -11.81
CA GLN A 93 6.90 -6.44 -10.69
C GLN A 93 7.21 -5.34 -9.67
N GLN A 94 7.51 -4.12 -10.10
CA GLN A 94 7.72 -2.96 -9.22
C GLN A 94 6.45 -2.66 -8.42
N GLN A 95 5.28 -2.70 -9.07
CA GLN A 95 3.99 -2.52 -8.39
C GLN A 95 3.73 -3.61 -7.35
N ARG A 96 4.03 -4.87 -7.65
CA ARG A 96 3.95 -5.96 -6.66
C ARG A 96 4.89 -5.74 -5.46
N VAL A 97 6.09 -5.19 -5.68
CA VAL A 97 7.00 -4.79 -4.59
C VAL A 97 6.41 -3.66 -3.75
N ALA A 98 5.80 -2.64 -4.38
CA ALA A 98 5.13 -1.55 -3.67
C ALA A 98 3.96 -2.05 -2.81
N ILE A 99 3.16 -2.99 -3.33
CA ILE A 99 2.09 -3.65 -2.58
C ILE A 99 2.65 -4.49 -1.43
N ALA A 100 3.70 -5.29 -1.66
CA ALA A 100 4.36 -6.06 -0.62
C ALA A 100 4.86 -5.15 0.52
N ARG A 101 5.46 -4.01 0.16
CA ARG A 101 5.87 -2.99 1.13
C ARG A 101 4.69 -2.41 1.91
N ALA A 102 3.56 -2.16 1.26
CA ALA A 102 2.35 -1.68 1.91
C ALA A 102 1.77 -2.70 2.91
N MET A 103 1.91 -4.00 2.63
CA MET A 103 1.36 -5.10 3.42
C MET A 103 2.22 -5.54 4.61
N ILE A 104 3.51 -5.15 4.67
CA ILE A 104 4.51 -5.77 5.56
C ILE A 104 4.19 -5.65 7.04
N ASN A 105 3.53 -4.57 7.45
CA ASN A 105 3.10 -4.31 8.83
C ASN A 105 1.68 -4.84 9.13
N GLU A 106 1.07 -5.61 8.22
CA GLU A 106 -0.31 -6.09 8.35
C GLU A 106 -1.28 -4.94 8.69
N PRO A 107 -1.35 -3.89 7.82
CA PRO A 107 -2.08 -2.68 8.12
C PRO A 107 -3.59 -2.92 8.15
N SER A 108 -4.33 -2.08 8.88
CA SER A 108 -5.81 -2.08 8.87
C SER A 108 -6.36 -1.45 7.58
N LEU A 109 -5.57 -0.59 6.92
CA LEU A 109 -5.96 0.17 5.73
C LEU A 109 -4.85 0.17 4.69
N ILE A 110 -5.19 -0.13 3.44
CA ILE A 110 -4.33 0.14 2.27
C ILE A 110 -4.98 1.25 1.45
N LEU A 111 -4.19 2.30 1.17
CA LEU A 111 -4.55 3.39 0.26
C LEU A 111 -3.77 3.20 -1.04
N ALA A 112 -4.49 2.97 -2.14
CA ALA A 112 -3.91 2.77 -3.46
C ALA A 112 -4.32 3.91 -4.39
N ASP A 113 -3.35 4.68 -4.85
CA ASP A 113 -3.52 5.80 -5.76
C ASP A 113 -3.10 5.39 -7.17
N GLU A 114 -4.07 5.30 -8.09
CA GLU A 114 -3.91 4.83 -9.46
C GLU A 114 -3.03 3.57 -9.58
N PRO A 115 -3.35 2.47 -8.86
CA PRO A 115 -2.43 1.33 -8.72
C PRO A 115 -2.16 0.57 -10.04
N THR A 116 -2.91 0.87 -11.09
CA THR A 116 -2.79 0.25 -12.42
C THR A 116 -2.42 1.22 -13.52
N GLY A 117 -2.32 2.52 -13.22
CA GLY A 117 -2.19 3.59 -14.21
C GLY A 117 -0.93 3.51 -15.11
N ALA A 118 0.12 2.82 -14.67
CA ALA A 118 1.36 2.64 -15.44
C ALA A 118 1.50 1.22 -16.03
N LEU A 119 0.42 0.40 -16.03
CA LEU A 119 0.47 -1.02 -16.38
C LEU A 119 -0.42 -1.33 -17.59
N ASP A 120 -0.08 -2.39 -18.31
CA ASP A 120 -0.99 -2.99 -19.29
C ASP A 120 -2.21 -3.62 -18.61
N SER A 121 -3.30 -3.79 -19.36
CA SER A 121 -4.60 -4.25 -18.83
C SER A 121 -4.52 -5.61 -18.13
N LYS A 122 -3.69 -6.55 -18.63
CA LYS A 122 -3.53 -7.88 -18.03
C LYS A 122 -2.83 -7.77 -16.68
N THR A 123 -1.70 -7.09 -16.65
CA THR A 123 -0.94 -6.85 -15.42
C THR A 123 -1.77 -6.05 -14.41
N GLY A 124 -2.53 -5.04 -14.88
CA GLY A 124 -3.45 -4.26 -14.06
C GLY A 124 -4.49 -5.14 -13.37
N ALA A 125 -5.13 -6.05 -14.11
CA ALA A 125 -6.11 -6.99 -13.54
C ALA A 125 -5.49 -7.87 -12.43
N GLU A 126 -4.27 -8.35 -12.61
CA GLU A 126 -3.55 -9.14 -11.60
C GLU A 126 -3.25 -8.33 -10.31
N ILE A 127 -2.97 -7.02 -10.47
CA ILE A 127 -2.78 -6.11 -9.34
C ILE A 127 -4.09 -5.88 -8.57
N ILE A 128 -5.19 -5.66 -9.26
CA ILE A 128 -6.51 -5.50 -8.63
C ILE A 128 -6.92 -6.78 -7.90
N GLU A 129 -6.71 -7.95 -8.50
CA GLU A 129 -6.96 -9.23 -7.85
C GLU A 129 -6.11 -9.40 -6.56
N LEU A 130 -4.83 -8.99 -6.59
CA LEU A 130 -3.95 -9.02 -5.42
C LEU A 130 -4.48 -8.14 -4.29
N LEU A 131 -4.93 -6.92 -4.59
CA LEU A 131 -5.56 -6.02 -3.63
C LEU A 131 -6.90 -6.58 -3.12
N GLY A 132 -7.70 -7.21 -3.98
CA GLY A 132 -8.94 -7.90 -3.61
C GLY A 132 -8.70 -9.04 -2.62
N ARG A 133 -7.65 -9.84 -2.80
CA ARG A 133 -7.24 -10.88 -1.83
C ARG A 133 -6.87 -10.29 -0.46
N GLN A 134 -6.24 -9.11 -0.42
CA GLN A 134 -5.97 -8.42 0.85
C GLN A 134 -7.26 -7.94 1.51
N ASN A 135 -8.21 -7.43 0.74
CA ASN A 135 -9.51 -7.05 1.28
C ASN A 135 -10.27 -8.26 1.83
N ALA A 136 -10.29 -9.38 1.12
CA ALA A 136 -10.93 -10.62 1.57
C ALA A 136 -10.29 -11.18 2.86
N SER A 137 -9.03 -10.86 3.15
CA SER A 137 -8.35 -11.23 4.40
C SER A 137 -8.59 -10.26 5.56
N GLY A 138 -9.46 -9.25 5.39
CA GLY A 138 -9.90 -8.33 6.45
C GLY A 138 -9.23 -6.95 6.42
N THR A 139 -8.33 -6.68 5.49
CA THR A 139 -7.74 -5.33 5.32
C THR A 139 -8.72 -4.43 4.57
N THR A 140 -9.00 -3.23 5.05
CA THR A 140 -9.74 -2.24 4.26
C THR A 140 -8.85 -1.75 3.12
N VAL A 141 -9.35 -1.79 1.88
CA VAL A 141 -8.62 -1.28 0.71
C VAL A 141 -9.43 -0.13 0.10
N ILE A 142 -8.81 1.04 -0.01
CA ILE A 142 -9.35 2.21 -0.71
C ILE A 142 -8.52 2.43 -1.96
N ILE A 143 -9.17 2.38 -3.13
CA ILE A 143 -8.53 2.64 -4.42
C ILE A 143 -9.04 3.99 -4.93
N ILE A 144 -8.12 4.88 -5.26
CA ILE A 144 -8.40 6.13 -5.96
C ILE A 144 -8.08 5.86 -7.42
N THR A 145 -9.06 6.02 -8.30
CA THR A 145 -8.87 5.79 -9.74
C THR A 145 -9.91 6.53 -10.57
N HIS A 146 -9.54 6.84 -11.81
CA HIS A 146 -10.45 7.31 -12.84
C HIS A 146 -10.85 6.18 -13.82
N ASP A 147 -10.31 4.97 -13.66
CA ASP A 147 -10.64 3.79 -14.47
C ASP A 147 -11.95 3.15 -13.99
N ARG A 148 -12.94 3.11 -14.90
CA ARG A 148 -14.26 2.49 -14.64
C ARG A 148 -14.15 1.00 -14.35
N THR A 149 -13.30 0.28 -15.08
CA THR A 149 -13.11 -1.17 -14.92
C THR A 149 -12.63 -1.50 -13.52
N VAL A 150 -11.68 -0.70 -13.00
CA VAL A 150 -11.19 -0.84 -11.63
C VAL A 150 -12.30 -0.51 -10.62
N SER A 151 -13.03 0.60 -10.81
CA SER A 151 -14.08 0.99 -9.89
C SER A 151 -15.23 -0.01 -9.83
N GLU A 152 -15.64 -0.59 -10.98
CA GLU A 152 -16.68 -1.60 -11.07
C GLU A 152 -16.29 -2.95 -10.40
N SER A 153 -15.00 -3.21 -10.24
CA SER A 153 -14.51 -4.38 -9.50
C SER A 153 -14.56 -4.23 -7.97
N CYS A 154 -14.84 -3.02 -7.48
CA CYS A 154 -14.88 -2.72 -6.04
C CYS A 154 -16.26 -2.99 -5.46
N GLY A 155 -16.32 -3.46 -4.21
CA GLY A 155 -17.60 -3.72 -3.50
C GLY A 155 -18.40 -2.45 -3.18
N ARG A 156 -17.74 -1.27 -3.15
CA ARG A 156 -18.37 0.04 -2.94
C ARG A 156 -17.62 1.10 -3.73
N VAL A 157 -18.38 1.93 -4.44
CA VAL A 157 -17.85 3.09 -5.19
C VAL A 157 -18.36 4.37 -4.56
N VAL A 158 -17.47 5.34 -4.39
CA VAL A 158 -17.79 6.69 -3.92
C VAL A 158 -17.27 7.66 -4.96
N ARG A 159 -18.13 8.52 -5.47
CA ARG A 159 -17.75 9.57 -6.43
C ARG A 159 -17.53 10.89 -5.70
N ILE A 160 -16.50 11.60 -6.12
CA ILE A 160 -16.20 12.96 -5.66
C ILE A 160 -16.12 13.84 -6.90
N ALA A 161 -17.01 14.81 -7.00
CA ALA A 161 -16.99 15.84 -8.02
C ALA A 161 -16.92 17.22 -7.35
N ASP A 162 -16.00 18.06 -7.78
CA ASP A 162 -15.77 19.42 -7.23
C ASP A 162 -15.62 19.47 -5.70
N GLY A 163 -15.07 18.41 -5.10
CA GLY A 163 -14.87 18.31 -3.65
C GLY A 163 -16.12 17.90 -2.86
N VAL A 164 -17.20 17.51 -3.54
CA VAL A 164 -18.46 17.03 -2.95
C VAL A 164 -18.61 15.53 -3.22
N LEU A 165 -19.10 14.81 -2.23
CA LEU A 165 -19.51 13.40 -2.36
C LEU A 165 -20.85 13.33 -3.09
N GLU A 166 -20.90 12.48 -4.13
CA GLU A 166 -22.10 12.13 -4.88
C GLU A 166 -22.57 10.70 -4.55
#